data_01a611b4e7fb1fe89257d06f0bb31b5a
#
_entry.id   01a611b4e7fb1fe89257d06f0bb31b5a
#
_cell.length_a   1.000
_cell.length_b   1.000
_cell.length_c   1.000
_cell.angle_alpha   90.00
_cell.angle_beta   90.00
_cell.angle_gamma   90.00
#
_symmetry.space_group_name_H-M   'P 1'
#
loop_
_entity.id
_entity.type
_entity.pdbx_description
1 polymer ?
#
loop_
_entity_poly.entity_id
_entity_poly.type
_entity_poly.pdbx_seq_one_letter_code
_entity_poly.pdbx_strand_id
1 'polypeptide(L)'
;MDERHSIGGNDFVWDDDKAARNHAKHGIRFHDAVTIFVDPLLVRFLDGSRIDGAIGAVIGLDSYARLLVVIYRRCDGDLIRIVAARPASSGEEKLHAQRITEGAAGDMK
;
A
#
# COMPACT_ATOMS: atom_id res chain seq x y z
N MET A 1 -17.63 5.34 10.37
CA MET A 1 -17.07 6.70 10.50
C MET A 1 -15.68 6.73 9.89
N ASP A 2 -15.36 7.79 9.20
CA ASP A 2 -14.04 7.92 8.58
C ASP A 2 -13.00 8.43 9.57
N GLU A 3 -11.82 7.86 9.49
CA GLU A 3 -10.67 8.26 10.26
C GLU A 3 -9.61 8.81 9.30
N ARG A 4 -8.92 9.87 9.72
CA ARG A 4 -7.88 10.50 8.92
C ARG A 4 -6.53 10.38 9.59
N HIS A 5 -5.49 10.24 8.75
CA HIS A 5 -4.12 10.11 9.22
C HIS A 5 -3.18 10.70 8.17
N SER A 6 -2.17 11.42 8.62
CA SER A 6 -1.19 12.02 7.71
C SER A 6 0.19 11.48 8.01
N ILE A 7 0.93 11.10 6.96
CA ILE A 7 2.29 10.62 7.09
C ILE A 7 3.05 10.89 5.77
N GLY A 8 4.29 11.35 5.90
CA GLY A 8 5.16 11.53 4.74
C GLY A 8 4.63 12.49 3.69
N GLY A 9 3.85 13.49 4.09
CA GLY A 9 3.26 14.44 3.17
C GLY A 9 1.99 13.95 2.49
N ASN A 10 1.52 12.75 2.81
CA ASN A 10 0.27 12.19 2.29
C ASN A 10 -0.82 12.23 3.34
N ASP A 11 -2.04 12.48 2.90
CA ASP A 11 -3.22 12.41 3.74
C ASP A 11 -4.00 11.15 3.39
N PHE A 12 -4.33 10.36 4.42
CA PHE A 12 -5.05 9.11 4.27
C PHE A 12 -6.40 9.19 4.98
N VAL A 13 -7.34 8.43 4.45
CA VAL A 13 -8.66 8.28 5.07
C VAL A 13 -9.11 6.84 4.92
N TRP A 14 -9.84 6.33 5.89
CA TRP A 14 -10.46 5.01 5.81
C TRP A 14 -11.68 4.94 6.71
N ASP A 15 -12.51 3.96 6.42
CA ASP A 15 -13.68 3.66 7.23
C ASP A 15 -13.30 2.77 8.40
N ASP A 16 -13.69 3.13 9.62
CA ASP A 16 -13.35 2.39 10.83
C ASP A 16 -13.79 0.93 10.78
N ASP A 17 -14.97 0.67 10.23
CA ASP A 17 -15.49 -0.69 10.16
C ASP A 17 -14.67 -1.55 9.20
N LYS A 18 -14.27 -0.97 8.08
CA LYS A 18 -13.38 -1.66 7.14
C LYS A 18 -12.03 -1.93 7.76
N ALA A 19 -11.50 -0.97 8.50
CA ALA A 19 -10.22 -1.14 9.19
C ALA A 19 -10.29 -2.29 10.20
N ALA A 20 -11.36 -2.36 10.97
CA ALA A 20 -11.55 -3.44 11.96
C ALA A 20 -11.67 -4.80 11.27
N ARG A 21 -12.43 -4.89 10.19
CA ARG A 21 -12.57 -6.14 9.43
C ARG A 21 -11.26 -6.56 8.80
N ASN A 22 -10.49 -5.61 8.28
CA ASN A 22 -9.19 -5.90 7.69
C ASN A 22 -8.22 -6.44 8.74
N HIS A 23 -8.19 -5.83 9.92
CA HIS A 23 -7.36 -6.29 11.01
C HIS A 23 -7.76 -7.71 11.46
N ALA A 24 -9.05 -7.98 11.57
CA ALA A 24 -9.53 -9.30 11.95
C ALA A 24 -9.16 -10.37 10.92
N LYS A 25 -9.22 -10.02 9.63
CA LYS A 25 -8.97 -10.97 8.54
C LYS A 25 -7.49 -11.19 8.26
N HIS A 26 -6.69 -10.15 8.29
CA HIS A 26 -5.30 -10.18 7.81
C HIS A 26 -4.28 -9.88 8.91
N GLY A 27 -4.71 -9.45 10.08
CA GLY A 27 -3.81 -9.06 11.16
C GLY A 27 -3.11 -7.72 10.92
N ILE A 28 -3.54 -6.95 9.94
CA ILE A 28 -2.91 -5.69 9.55
C ILE A 28 -3.84 -4.52 9.88
N ARG A 29 -3.33 -3.57 10.64
CA ARG A 29 -4.02 -2.32 10.93
C ARG A 29 -3.73 -1.30 9.85
N PHE A 30 -4.72 -0.51 9.46
CA PHE A 30 -4.49 0.52 8.45
C PHE A 30 -3.48 1.58 8.90
N HIS A 31 -3.43 1.89 10.20
CA HIS A 31 -2.39 2.77 10.76
C HIS A 31 -0.98 2.29 10.45
N ASP A 32 -0.76 0.99 10.51
CA ASP A 32 0.53 0.40 10.21
C ASP A 32 0.76 0.30 8.70
N ALA A 33 -0.30 0.00 7.97
CA ALA A 33 -0.22 -0.18 6.53
C ALA A 33 0.19 1.11 5.80
N VAL A 34 -0.28 2.27 6.25
CA VAL A 34 0.06 3.53 5.58
C VAL A 34 1.53 3.89 5.68
N THR A 35 2.27 3.26 6.60
CA THR A 35 3.71 3.51 6.73
C THR A 35 4.48 3.01 5.52
N ILE A 36 3.93 2.08 4.72
CA ILE A 36 4.63 1.63 3.52
C ILE A 36 4.79 2.76 2.49
N PHE A 37 3.95 3.78 2.54
CA PHE A 37 4.03 4.90 1.58
C PHE A 37 5.28 5.76 1.79
N VAL A 38 5.98 5.63 2.91
CA VAL A 38 7.27 6.29 3.13
C VAL A 38 8.45 5.34 2.96
N ASP A 39 8.22 4.12 2.56
CA ASP A 39 9.28 3.18 2.21
C ASP A 39 9.94 3.64 0.91
N PRO A 40 11.26 3.92 0.91
CA PRO A 40 11.94 4.35 -0.32
C PRO A 40 11.96 3.28 -1.41
N LEU A 41 11.71 2.02 -1.05
CA LEU A 41 11.65 0.90 -2.00
C LEU A 41 10.21 0.49 -2.34
N LEU A 42 9.26 1.38 -2.12
CA LEU A 42 7.86 1.14 -2.45
C LEU A 42 7.72 0.85 -3.95
N VAL A 43 7.01 -0.22 -4.28
CA VAL A 43 6.74 -0.60 -5.66
C VAL A 43 5.26 -0.41 -5.97
N ARG A 44 4.96 0.35 -7.00
CA ARG A 44 3.59 0.48 -7.52
C ARG A 44 3.36 -0.60 -8.55
N PHE A 45 2.19 -1.22 -8.49
CA PHE A 45 1.79 -2.17 -9.53
C PHE A 45 0.29 -2.06 -9.74
N LEU A 46 -0.13 -2.44 -10.93
CA LEU A 46 -1.56 -2.48 -11.25
C LEU A 46 -1.96 -3.94 -11.31
N ASP A 47 -2.99 -4.31 -10.56
CA ASP A 47 -3.65 -5.57 -10.84
C ASP A 47 -4.59 -5.31 -12.01
N GLY A 48 -4.98 -6.35 -12.70
CA GLY A 48 -5.81 -6.20 -13.86
C GLY A 48 -7.26 -5.81 -13.58
N SER A 49 -7.61 -5.60 -12.34
CA SER A 49 -8.99 -5.43 -11.94
C SER A 49 -9.45 -3.98 -11.83
N ARG A 50 -8.57 -3.02 -12.11
CA ARG A 50 -8.97 -1.63 -11.96
C ARG A 50 -10.11 -1.32 -12.93
N ILE A 51 -11.24 -1.06 -12.37
CA ILE A 51 -12.43 -0.71 -13.13
C ILE A 51 -12.40 0.75 -13.50
N ASP A 52 -11.89 1.57 -12.61
CA ASP A 52 -11.64 2.96 -12.87
C ASP A 52 -10.17 3.25 -12.57
N GLY A 53 -9.62 4.27 -13.19
CA GLY A 53 -8.21 4.62 -13.05
C GLY A 53 -7.81 5.15 -11.66
N ALA A 54 -8.77 5.24 -10.74
CA ALA A 54 -8.50 5.77 -9.41
C ALA A 54 -7.94 4.72 -8.44
N ILE A 55 -8.12 3.42 -8.75
CA ILE A 55 -7.68 2.34 -7.88
C ILE A 55 -6.21 2.04 -8.14
N GLY A 56 -5.43 1.91 -7.07
CA GLY A 56 -4.02 1.57 -7.13
C GLY A 56 -3.66 0.50 -6.14
N ALA A 57 -2.51 -0.11 -6.35
CA ALA A 57 -1.93 -1.08 -5.45
C ALA A 57 -0.44 -0.84 -5.32
N VAL A 58 0.07 -0.97 -4.11
CA VAL A 58 1.49 -0.78 -3.80
C VAL A 58 1.97 -1.90 -2.89
N ILE A 59 3.25 -2.22 -3.00
CA ILE A 59 3.93 -3.18 -2.12
C ILE A 59 5.10 -2.47 -1.45
N GLY A 60 5.19 -2.59 -0.15
CA GLY A 60 6.30 -1.98 0.59
C GLY A 60 6.41 -2.54 1.99
N LEU A 61 7.48 -2.15 2.67
CA LEU A 61 7.70 -2.52 4.06
C LEU A 61 7.01 -1.51 4.98
N ASP A 62 6.30 -2.03 5.97
CA ASP A 62 5.73 -1.17 7.00
C ASP A 62 6.75 -0.89 8.10
N SER A 63 6.33 -0.16 9.13
CA SER A 63 7.21 0.21 10.25
C SER A 63 7.69 -0.98 11.07
N TYR A 64 7.09 -2.16 10.89
CA TYR A 64 7.53 -3.40 11.53
C TYR A 64 8.32 -4.30 10.58
N ALA A 65 8.73 -3.77 9.43
CA ALA A 65 9.47 -4.50 8.40
C ALA A 65 8.70 -5.68 7.81
N ARG A 66 7.37 -5.59 7.78
CA ARG A 66 6.52 -6.58 7.12
C ARG A 66 6.27 -6.11 5.69
N LEU A 67 6.39 -7.00 4.72
CA LEU A 67 6.08 -6.67 3.33
C LEU A 67 4.58 -6.78 3.11
N LEU A 68 3.95 -5.63 2.83
CA LEU A 68 2.50 -5.52 2.72
C LEU A 68 2.09 -5.08 1.33
N VAL A 69 0.90 -5.52 0.91
CA VAL A 69 0.20 -4.99 -0.25
C VAL A 69 -0.94 -4.11 0.27
N VAL A 70 -1.00 -2.89 -0.23
CA VAL A 70 -2.08 -1.96 0.11
C VAL A 70 -2.83 -1.59 -1.16
N ILE A 71 -4.13 -1.77 -1.10
CA ILE A 71 -5.06 -1.35 -2.15
C ILE A 71 -5.66 -0.03 -1.71
N TYR A 72 -5.65 0.94 -2.60
CA TYR A 72 -6.12 2.27 -2.27
C TYR A 72 -6.88 2.90 -3.44
N ARG A 73 -7.60 3.96 -3.12
CA ARG A 73 -8.32 4.76 -4.10
C ARG A 73 -7.93 6.21 -3.93
N ARG A 74 -7.62 6.89 -5.02
CA ARG A 74 -7.37 8.33 -4.98
C ARG A 74 -8.69 9.07 -4.94
N CYS A 75 -8.78 10.02 -4.03
CA CYS A 75 -9.93 10.90 -3.88
C CYS A 75 -9.57 12.30 -4.37
N ASP A 76 -10.52 13.20 -4.30
CA ASP A 76 -10.31 14.59 -4.68
C ASP A 76 -9.13 15.20 -3.90
N GLY A 77 -8.33 15.99 -4.59
CA GLY A 77 -7.07 16.48 -4.05
C GLY A 77 -6.07 15.33 -3.96
N ASP A 78 -5.22 15.35 -2.96
CA ASP A 78 -4.20 14.33 -2.75
C ASP A 78 -4.60 13.31 -1.68
N LEU A 79 -5.89 13.23 -1.38
CA LEU A 79 -6.40 12.32 -0.37
C LEU A 79 -6.40 10.89 -0.88
N ILE A 80 -5.89 9.97 -0.07
CA ILE A 80 -5.80 8.55 -0.42
C ILE A 80 -6.71 7.76 0.52
N ARG A 81 -7.69 7.05 -0.04
CA ARG A 81 -8.57 6.18 0.74
C ARG A 81 -8.01 4.77 0.73
N ILE A 82 -7.76 4.24 1.92
CA ILE A 82 -7.28 2.86 2.06
C ILE A 82 -8.48 1.93 1.96
N VAL A 83 -8.35 0.93 1.09
CA VAL A 83 -9.41 -0.05 0.84
C VAL A 83 -9.10 -1.37 1.53
N ALA A 84 -7.86 -1.83 1.43
CA ALA A 84 -7.44 -3.10 2.04
C ALA A 84 -5.93 -3.10 2.24
N ALA A 85 -5.47 -3.89 3.20
CA ALA A 85 -4.05 -4.09 3.46
C ALA A 85 -3.85 -5.54 3.91
N ARG A 86 -2.88 -6.21 3.33
CA ARG A 86 -2.60 -7.61 3.64
C ARG A 86 -1.11 -7.91 3.48
N PRO A 87 -0.62 -8.99 4.08
CA PRO A 87 0.74 -9.43 3.80
C PRO A 87 0.91 -9.80 2.33
N ALA A 88 2.08 -9.56 1.78
CA ALA A 88 2.39 -9.94 0.41
C ALA A 88 2.43 -11.48 0.29
N SER A 89 1.93 -12.00 -0.83
CA SER A 89 2.08 -13.41 -1.17
C SER A 89 3.50 -13.69 -1.64
N SER A 90 3.86 -14.97 -1.77
CA SER A 90 5.19 -15.34 -2.26
C SER A 90 5.44 -14.83 -3.68
N GLY A 91 4.42 -14.84 -4.54
CA GLY A 91 4.53 -14.29 -5.88
C GLY A 91 4.74 -12.77 -5.87
N GLU A 92 4.06 -12.09 -4.97
CA GLU A 92 4.21 -10.64 -4.81
C GLU A 92 5.56 -10.28 -4.22
N GLU A 93 6.08 -11.07 -3.29
CA GLU A 93 7.45 -10.88 -2.77
C GLU A 93 8.48 -10.97 -3.89
N LYS A 94 8.32 -11.94 -4.79
CA LYS A 94 9.21 -12.10 -5.95
C LYS A 94 9.11 -10.91 -6.90
N LEU A 95 7.89 -10.44 -7.15
CA LEU A 95 7.65 -9.28 -8.00
C LEU A 95 8.33 -8.04 -7.40
N HIS A 96 8.17 -7.83 -6.12
CA HIS A 96 8.78 -6.70 -5.41
C HIS A 96 10.31 -6.77 -5.51
N ALA A 97 10.90 -7.94 -5.24
CA ALA A 97 12.35 -8.12 -5.31
C ALA A 97 12.87 -7.88 -6.74
N GLN A 98 12.14 -8.36 -7.74
CA GLN A 98 12.51 -8.18 -9.14
C GLN A 98 12.49 -6.71 -9.54
N ARG A 99 11.45 -5.97 -9.14
CA ARG A 99 11.31 -4.55 -9.46
C ARG A 99 12.41 -3.71 -8.81
N ILE A 100 12.78 -4.03 -7.58
CA ILE A 100 13.88 -3.36 -6.88
C ILE A 100 15.19 -3.62 -7.61
N THR A 101 15.46 -4.87 -8.00
CA THR A 101 16.67 -5.25 -8.70
C THR A 101 16.78 -4.57 -10.06
N GLU A 102 15.70 -4.51 -10.82
CA GLU A 102 15.65 -3.82 -12.10
C GLU A 102 15.94 -2.33 -11.95
N GLY A 103 15.35 -1.69 -10.93
CA GLY A 103 15.60 -0.28 -10.64
C GLY A 103 17.05 -0.01 -10.30
N ALA A 104 17.65 -0.84 -9.46
CA ALA A 104 19.06 -0.73 -9.09
C ALA A 104 19.97 -0.91 -10.31
N ALA A 105 19.67 -1.89 -11.16
CA ALA A 105 20.43 -2.11 -12.39
C ALA A 105 20.34 -0.93 -13.34
N GLY A 106 19.15 -0.31 -13.43
CA GLY A 106 18.94 0.88 -14.23
C GLY A 106 19.77 2.06 -13.76
N ASP A 107 19.88 2.21 -12.45
CA ASP A 107 20.62 3.31 -11.83
C ASP A 107 22.12 3.21 -12.02
N MET A 108 22.60 2.05 -12.33
CA MET A 108 24.04 1.80 -12.50
C MET A 108 24.58 2.13 -13.88
N LYS A 109 23.75 2.57 -14.77
CA LYS A 109 24.18 2.91 -16.15
C LYS A 109 24.86 4.27 -16.24
#